data_d76df7f0747cd48da11cb1bc45ae0ba3
#
_entry.id   d76df7f0747cd48da11cb1bc45ae0ba3
#
_cell.length_a   1.000
_cell.length_b   1.000
_cell.length_c   1.000
_cell.angle_alpha   90.00
_cell.angle_beta   90.00
_cell.angle_gamma   90.00
#
_symmetry.space_group_name_H-M   'P 1'
#
loop_
_entity.id
_entity.type
_entity.pdbx_description
1 polymer ?
#
loop_
_entity_poly.entity_id
_entity_poly.type
_entity_poly.pdbx_seq_one_letter_code
_entity_poly.pdbx_strand_id
1 'polypeptide(L)'
;MNAFYTFYVSTFFVNSLDAYTPQLWANESLLILHENLIAAQLVYQDFSPYIAEHGDTVNTRRPAKFTAVRKDINDPVTSQDAVATNVPVVLNQLPHVSFIIRDGQASKAFKDLVTEFLAPAMLAMAKLVDQSIIGQYTSFLGNQFGQIGGLNTAANVRSYMLGVRQNMNVNQAPLTGRNLLWTPTSETAALNTDLFTAAQQVGDGGTALQNAVLGKKLGFDNYMSQLVSGIPTSATNVVSGTGIVGTLAGAGATTITISGLTAAIPAGSWCTIDARPYRVVSTVGGATPTSITITSPGLVASAAVNAVVQCYTSGTIAANSGSGVNYLGLGYAGPITITGLTNLPTPGQLVTFTASSTSPTYTVVQVDSVNNAIGLDRPLDVALSTSNTVNPGPAGQFNFAFHRNAIALVCRPLAMPPDGLGARAAVVNYNGLSMRALVAYDSVLQGVRVTLDMLYGVKVLDTNLGAVMLG
;
A
#
# COMPACT_ATOMS: atom_id res chain seq x y z
N MET A 1 57.96 -31.12 -17.99
CA MET A 1 57.69 -29.92 -17.21
C MET A 1 56.86 -28.97 -18.09
N ASN A 2 55.57 -29.06 -18.03
CA ASN A 2 54.66 -28.15 -18.76
C ASN A 2 53.89 -27.37 -17.72
N ALA A 3 54.22 -26.08 -17.60
CA ALA A 3 53.51 -25.14 -16.76
C ALA A 3 52.24 -24.67 -17.50
N PHE A 4 51.08 -25.07 -17.00
CA PHE A 4 49.81 -24.50 -17.41
C PHE A 4 49.63 -23.11 -16.79
N TYR A 5 49.69 -22.07 -17.57
CA TYR A 5 49.23 -20.74 -17.21
C TYR A 5 47.69 -20.71 -17.23
N THR A 6 47.10 -20.73 -16.07
CA THR A 6 45.66 -20.48 -15.92
C THR A 6 45.41 -18.99 -16.08
N PHE A 7 44.86 -18.58 -17.21
CA PHE A 7 44.38 -17.26 -17.42
C PHE A 7 43.09 -17.06 -16.56
N TYR A 8 43.18 -16.30 -15.51
CA TYR A 8 42.00 -15.72 -14.87
C TYR A 8 41.41 -14.70 -15.82
N VAL A 9 40.33 -15.06 -16.50
CA VAL A 9 39.46 -14.12 -17.19
C VAL A 9 38.66 -13.42 -16.08
N SER A 10 39.13 -12.23 -15.68
CA SER A 10 38.28 -11.30 -14.91
C SER A 10 37.09 -10.94 -15.79
N THR A 11 35.92 -11.43 -15.42
CA THR A 11 34.66 -10.95 -16.00
C THR A 11 34.54 -9.48 -15.65
N PHE A 12 35.03 -8.64 -16.54
CA PHE A 12 34.65 -7.22 -16.54
C PHE A 12 33.12 -7.19 -16.79
N PHE A 13 32.39 -6.64 -15.85
CA PHE A 13 31.02 -6.22 -16.10
C PHE A 13 31.09 -5.12 -17.19
N VAL A 14 31.00 -5.54 -18.42
CA VAL A 14 30.82 -4.63 -19.54
C VAL A 14 29.38 -4.12 -19.41
N ASN A 15 29.20 -2.88 -18.99
CA ASN A 15 27.94 -2.20 -19.22
C ASN A 15 27.72 -2.17 -20.73
N SER A 16 26.90 -3.06 -21.23
CA SER A 16 26.49 -3.09 -22.64
C SER A 16 25.61 -1.87 -22.88
N LEU A 17 26.17 -0.85 -23.53
CA LEU A 17 25.45 0.35 -23.98
C LEU A 17 24.54 0.08 -25.19
N ASP A 18 24.54 -1.13 -25.73
CA ASP A 18 23.67 -1.53 -26.84
C ASP A 18 22.18 -1.60 -26.43
N ALA A 19 21.88 -1.64 -25.12
CA ALA A 19 20.54 -1.46 -24.57
C ALA A 19 20.01 -0.02 -24.64
N TYR A 20 20.84 0.96 -25.01
CA TYR A 20 20.51 2.38 -25.07
C TYR A 20 20.10 2.88 -26.47
N THR A 21 19.47 2.05 -27.28
CA THR A 21 18.85 2.54 -28.50
C THR A 21 17.64 3.42 -28.16
N PRO A 22 17.44 4.57 -28.82
CA PRO A 22 16.32 5.48 -28.52
C PRO A 22 14.94 4.82 -28.57
N GLN A 23 14.81 3.73 -29.35
CA GLN A 23 13.58 2.95 -29.47
C GLN A 23 13.27 2.10 -28.23
N LEU A 24 14.27 1.54 -27.55
CA LEU A 24 14.10 0.82 -26.27
C LEU A 24 13.66 1.77 -25.15
N TRP A 25 14.24 2.95 -25.11
CA TRP A 25 13.90 3.99 -24.16
C TRP A 25 12.47 4.52 -24.33
N ALA A 26 12.05 4.73 -25.58
CA ALA A 26 10.69 5.13 -25.89
C ALA A 26 9.66 4.06 -25.47
N ASN A 27 10.00 2.79 -25.61
CA ASN A 27 9.13 1.69 -25.20
C ASN A 27 9.07 1.54 -23.67
N GLU A 28 10.18 1.64 -22.96
CA GLU A 28 10.18 1.64 -21.47
C GLU A 28 9.48 2.87 -20.91
N SER A 29 9.69 4.05 -21.46
CA SER A 29 8.98 5.27 -21.03
C SER A 29 7.48 5.18 -21.30
N LEU A 30 7.05 4.52 -22.38
CA LEU A 30 5.65 4.24 -22.66
C LEU A 30 5.02 3.26 -21.68
N LEU A 31 5.77 2.27 -21.20
CA LEU A 31 5.29 1.32 -20.19
C LEU A 31 5.05 2.02 -18.84
N ILE A 32 5.92 2.94 -18.47
CA ILE A 32 5.81 3.78 -17.26
C ILE A 32 4.67 4.82 -17.39
N LEU A 33 4.46 5.35 -18.58
CA LEU A 33 3.36 6.29 -18.89
C LEU A 33 1.96 5.64 -18.78
N HIS A 34 1.84 4.34 -18.90
CA HIS A 34 0.57 3.63 -18.73
C HIS A 34 0.15 3.44 -17.27
N GLU A 35 1.02 3.69 -16.32
CA GLU A 35 0.67 3.68 -14.90
C GLU A 35 -0.03 4.99 -14.53
N ASN A 36 -1.33 4.96 -14.46
CA ASN A 36 -2.12 6.12 -14.04
C ASN A 36 -1.83 6.49 -12.59
N LEU A 37 -1.20 7.63 -12.37
CA LEU A 37 -0.98 8.26 -11.07
C LEU A 37 -2.30 8.91 -10.60
N ILE A 38 -3.16 8.15 -9.96
CA ILE A 38 -4.51 8.60 -9.63
C ILE A 38 -4.64 8.90 -8.14
N ALA A 39 -4.02 8.10 -7.27
CA ALA A 39 -4.27 8.14 -5.84
C ALA A 39 -3.87 9.47 -5.19
N ALA A 40 -2.76 10.06 -5.61
CA ALA A 40 -2.28 11.32 -5.06
C ALA A 40 -3.27 12.48 -5.26
N GLN A 41 -4.00 12.49 -6.37
CA GLN A 41 -5.00 13.54 -6.66
C GLN A 41 -6.32 13.37 -5.90
N LEU A 42 -6.61 12.16 -5.43
CA LEU A 42 -7.88 11.80 -4.80
C LEU A 42 -7.88 11.99 -3.28
N VAL A 43 -6.73 12.24 -2.68
CA VAL A 43 -6.56 12.42 -1.23
C VAL A 43 -6.49 13.88 -0.83
N TYR A 44 -6.54 14.15 0.47
CA TYR A 44 -6.47 15.50 1.01
C TYR A 44 -5.02 16.00 1.03
N GLN A 45 -4.75 17.13 0.36
CA GLN A 45 -3.42 17.71 0.19
C GLN A 45 -3.32 19.18 0.66
N ASP A 46 -4.40 19.77 1.13
CA ASP A 46 -4.47 21.21 1.43
C ASP A 46 -3.88 21.56 2.80
N PHE A 47 -2.55 21.45 2.90
CA PHE A 47 -1.79 21.78 4.11
C PHE A 47 -0.83 22.96 3.93
N SER A 48 -0.92 23.69 2.83
CA SER A 48 0.01 24.78 2.48
C SER A 48 0.21 25.84 3.59
N PRO A 49 -0.78 26.22 4.41
CA PRO A 49 -0.57 27.18 5.50
C PRO A 49 0.26 26.64 6.66
N TYR A 50 0.25 25.32 6.90
CA TYR A 50 0.89 24.68 8.06
C TYR A 50 2.32 24.22 7.79
N ILE A 51 2.73 24.16 6.53
CA ILE A 51 4.06 23.66 6.10
C ILE A 51 5.16 24.72 6.32
N ALA A 52 4.80 25.99 6.53
CA ALA A 52 5.75 27.10 6.67
C ALA A 52 6.49 27.09 8.02
N GLU A 53 5.99 26.40 9.04
CA GLU A 53 6.60 26.34 10.35
C GLU A 53 7.58 25.15 10.48
N HIS A 54 8.67 25.36 11.22
CA HIS A 54 9.73 24.37 11.42
C HIS A 54 9.19 23.16 12.21
N GLY A 55 9.35 21.94 11.65
CA GLY A 55 9.01 20.70 12.34
C GLY A 55 8.84 19.52 11.38
N ASP A 56 9.14 18.33 11.89
CA ASP A 56 8.97 17.07 11.14
C ASP A 56 7.52 16.58 11.11
N THR A 57 6.62 17.28 11.80
CA THR A 57 5.25 16.84 12.03
C THR A 57 4.28 17.97 11.71
N VAL A 58 3.34 17.70 10.82
CA VAL A 58 2.22 18.59 10.52
C VAL A 58 1.01 18.12 11.33
N ASN A 59 0.55 18.98 12.24
CA ASN A 59 -0.60 18.69 13.09
C ASN A 59 -1.90 19.03 12.37
N THR A 60 -2.71 18.03 12.11
CA THR A 60 -4.06 18.22 11.57
C THR A 60 -5.09 17.98 12.66
N ARG A 61 -6.23 18.66 12.58
CA ARG A 61 -7.29 18.56 13.57
C ARG A 61 -8.45 17.72 13.02
N ARG A 62 -8.84 16.72 13.79
CA ARG A 62 -10.11 16.04 13.55
C ARG A 62 -11.21 16.89 14.19
N PRO A 63 -12.28 17.26 13.45
CA PRO A 63 -13.39 18.01 14.02
C PRO A 63 -14.01 17.29 15.22
N ALA A 64 -14.36 18.03 16.26
CA ALA A 64 -15.11 17.49 17.38
C ALA A 64 -16.49 17.04 16.92
N LYS A 65 -16.96 15.89 17.43
CA LYS A 65 -18.32 15.42 17.21
C LYS A 65 -19.19 15.89 18.38
N PHE A 66 -20.27 16.62 18.08
CA PHE A 66 -21.28 17.00 19.04
C PHE A 66 -22.52 16.14 18.88
N THR A 67 -23.15 15.80 19.97
CA THR A 67 -24.43 15.10 19.97
C THR A 67 -25.52 16.10 20.37
N ALA A 68 -26.52 16.27 19.48
CA ALA A 68 -27.67 17.11 19.84
C ALA A 68 -28.49 16.43 20.94
N VAL A 69 -28.63 17.13 22.05
CA VAL A 69 -29.45 16.69 23.20
C VAL A 69 -30.77 17.42 23.16
N ARG A 70 -31.87 16.69 23.25
CA ARG A 70 -33.21 17.27 23.37
C ARG A 70 -33.38 17.82 24.78
N LYS A 71 -33.85 19.04 24.88
CA LYS A 71 -34.12 19.74 26.11
C LYS A 71 -35.61 20.05 26.23
N ASP A 72 -36.20 19.91 27.40
CA ASP A 72 -37.51 20.47 27.69
C ASP A 72 -37.39 21.94 28.18
N ILE A 73 -38.51 22.66 28.24
CA ILE A 73 -38.54 24.11 28.52
C ILE A 73 -37.88 24.44 29.86
N ASN A 74 -38.02 23.57 30.85
CA ASN A 74 -37.54 23.77 32.21
C ASN A 74 -36.17 23.12 32.51
N ASP A 75 -35.57 22.43 31.55
CA ASP A 75 -34.31 21.75 31.79
C ASP A 75 -33.10 22.68 31.59
N PRO A 76 -32.04 22.54 32.40
CA PRO A 76 -30.80 23.28 32.17
C PRO A 76 -30.12 22.85 30.86
N VAL A 77 -29.37 23.75 30.25
CA VAL A 77 -28.54 23.46 29.09
C VAL A 77 -27.32 22.66 29.55
N THR A 78 -27.15 21.46 29.01
CA THR A 78 -25.92 20.67 29.21
C THR A 78 -24.85 21.09 28.19
N SER A 79 -23.70 21.56 28.66
CA SER A 79 -22.56 21.86 27.83
C SER A 79 -21.80 20.56 27.50
N GLN A 80 -21.34 20.44 26.28
CA GLN A 80 -20.45 19.35 25.84
C GLN A 80 -19.06 19.94 25.62
N ASP A 81 -18.03 19.26 26.14
CA ASP A 81 -16.65 19.65 25.88
C ASP A 81 -16.27 19.35 24.44
N ALA A 82 -15.78 20.35 23.73
CA ALA A 82 -15.28 20.20 22.38
C ALA A 82 -13.87 19.60 22.42
N VAL A 83 -13.76 18.28 22.33
CA VAL A 83 -12.46 17.61 22.22
C VAL A 83 -12.06 17.50 20.76
N ALA A 84 -11.15 18.37 20.32
CA ALA A 84 -10.50 18.24 19.03
C ALA A 84 -9.32 17.27 19.14
N THR A 85 -9.37 16.15 18.43
CA THR A 85 -8.26 15.20 18.40
C THR A 85 -7.21 15.69 17.40
N ASN A 86 -5.97 15.85 17.87
CA ASN A 86 -4.82 16.12 17.01
C ASN A 86 -4.40 14.83 16.29
N VAL A 87 -4.26 14.90 14.96
CA VAL A 87 -3.71 13.82 14.14
C VAL A 87 -2.40 14.29 13.54
N PRO A 88 -1.25 13.88 14.11
CA PRO A 88 0.05 14.26 13.58
C PRO A 88 0.36 13.48 12.29
N VAL A 89 0.69 14.21 11.23
CA VAL A 89 1.26 13.66 10.00
C VAL A 89 2.76 13.85 10.05
N VAL A 90 3.50 12.77 10.20
CA VAL A 90 4.96 12.82 10.29
C VAL A 90 5.54 12.77 8.88
N LEU A 91 6.46 13.70 8.57
CA LEU A 91 7.21 13.74 7.31
C LEU A 91 8.43 12.85 7.45
N ASN A 92 8.27 11.55 7.21
CA ASN A 92 9.29 10.54 7.48
C ASN A 92 9.75 9.79 6.22
N GLN A 93 9.21 10.10 5.06
CA GLN A 93 9.52 9.43 3.81
C GLN A 93 10.44 10.32 2.96
N LEU A 94 11.64 9.82 2.68
CA LEU A 94 12.70 10.51 1.92
C LEU A 94 13.12 9.66 0.71
N PRO A 95 12.25 9.44 -0.27
CA PRO A 95 12.64 8.74 -1.48
C PRO A 95 13.58 9.60 -2.33
N HIS A 96 14.49 8.93 -3.02
CA HIS A 96 15.38 9.56 -3.97
C HIS A 96 15.62 8.66 -5.16
N VAL A 97 15.85 9.28 -6.31
CA VAL A 97 16.38 8.64 -7.51
C VAL A 97 17.64 9.40 -7.92
N SER A 98 18.74 8.68 -8.09
CA SER A 98 20.02 9.29 -8.49
C SER A 98 20.63 8.52 -9.64
N PHE A 99 21.07 9.25 -10.65
CA PHE A 99 21.81 8.68 -11.77
C PHE A 99 23.03 9.57 -12.11
N ILE A 100 24.04 8.97 -12.73
CA ILE A 100 25.25 9.68 -13.10
C ILE A 100 25.47 9.58 -14.61
N ILE A 101 25.74 10.71 -15.24
CA ILE A 101 26.11 10.83 -16.66
C ILE A 101 27.61 11.07 -16.71
N ARG A 102 28.37 10.09 -17.17
CA ARG A 102 29.82 10.19 -17.26
C ARG A 102 30.24 11.06 -18.44
N ASP A 103 31.35 11.80 -18.29
CA ASP A 103 31.86 12.73 -19.31
C ASP A 103 32.12 12.05 -20.66
N GLY A 104 32.60 10.79 -20.65
CA GLY A 104 32.79 10.00 -21.86
C GLY A 104 31.50 9.63 -22.59
N GLN A 105 30.37 9.58 -21.91
CA GLN A 105 29.05 9.34 -22.48
C GLN A 105 28.44 10.66 -22.96
N ALA A 106 28.63 11.74 -22.20
CA ALA A 106 28.20 13.07 -22.51
C ALA A 106 28.80 13.61 -23.83
N SER A 107 30.04 13.24 -24.15
CA SER A 107 30.70 13.64 -25.39
C SER A 107 30.07 13.06 -26.65
N LYS A 108 29.23 12.02 -26.53
CA LYS A 108 28.61 11.34 -27.68
C LYS A 108 27.19 11.79 -28.00
N ALA A 109 26.35 12.24 -27.02
CA ALA A 109 24.95 12.57 -27.26
C ALA A 109 24.29 13.35 -26.09
N PHE A 110 24.94 14.37 -25.55
CA PHE A 110 24.59 14.97 -24.24
C PHE A 110 23.22 15.67 -24.16
N LYS A 111 22.69 16.24 -25.23
CA LYS A 111 21.54 17.14 -25.11
C LYS A 111 20.20 16.42 -24.81
N ASP A 112 20.09 15.19 -25.24
CA ASP A 112 18.83 14.42 -25.13
C ASP A 112 18.79 13.52 -23.88
N LEU A 113 19.97 13.12 -23.34
CA LEU A 113 20.07 12.19 -22.22
C LEU A 113 19.46 12.73 -20.91
N VAL A 114 19.58 14.02 -20.61
CA VAL A 114 19.04 14.60 -19.37
C VAL A 114 17.52 14.59 -19.39
N THR A 115 16.91 14.93 -20.51
CA THR A 115 15.44 14.95 -20.65
C THR A 115 14.86 13.54 -20.64
N GLU A 116 15.54 12.59 -21.28
CA GLU A 116 15.10 11.19 -21.33
C GLU A 116 15.20 10.47 -19.99
N PHE A 117 16.18 10.81 -19.15
CA PHE A 117 16.32 10.21 -17.80
C PHE A 117 15.42 10.90 -16.77
N LEU A 118 15.16 12.19 -16.91
CA LEU A 118 14.43 12.97 -15.92
C LEU A 118 12.96 12.55 -15.84
N ALA A 119 12.30 12.38 -16.98
CA ALA A 119 10.88 12.04 -17.01
C ALA A 119 10.58 10.64 -16.39
N PRO A 120 11.30 9.56 -16.71
CA PRO A 120 11.13 8.28 -16.05
C PRO A 120 11.45 8.30 -14.55
N ALA A 121 12.47 9.10 -14.14
CA ALA A 121 12.81 9.24 -12.73
C ALA A 121 11.69 9.93 -11.94
N MET A 122 11.10 10.98 -12.51
CA MET A 122 9.94 11.67 -11.91
C MET A 122 8.71 10.76 -11.80
N LEU A 123 8.44 9.96 -12.84
CA LEU A 123 7.36 8.98 -12.81
C LEU A 123 7.58 7.90 -11.75
N ALA A 124 8.82 7.41 -11.59
CA ALA A 124 9.16 6.44 -10.55
C ALA A 124 8.91 6.99 -9.14
N MET A 125 9.25 8.27 -8.91
CA MET A 125 8.98 8.94 -7.64
C MET A 125 7.48 9.10 -7.37
N ALA A 126 6.73 9.55 -8.36
CA ALA A 126 5.29 9.72 -8.25
C ALA A 126 4.58 8.37 -8.01
N LYS A 127 5.03 7.31 -8.70
CA LYS A 127 4.56 5.93 -8.47
C LYS A 127 4.76 5.49 -7.02
N LEU A 128 5.91 5.75 -6.43
CA LEU A 128 6.19 5.38 -5.04
C LEU A 128 5.25 6.10 -4.06
N VAL A 129 4.94 7.38 -4.33
CA VAL A 129 3.96 8.13 -3.53
C VAL A 129 2.56 7.55 -3.65
N ASP A 130 2.11 7.26 -4.87
CA ASP A 130 0.80 6.62 -5.10
C ASP A 130 0.71 5.26 -4.41
N GLN A 131 1.76 4.43 -4.49
CA GLN A 131 1.83 3.16 -3.76
C GLN A 131 1.71 3.35 -2.25
N SER A 132 2.38 4.37 -1.70
CA SER A 132 2.32 4.67 -0.27
C SER A 132 0.91 5.07 0.18
N ILE A 133 0.15 5.76 -0.68
CA ILE A 133 -1.24 6.15 -0.41
C ILE A 133 -2.16 4.94 -0.53
N ILE A 134 -2.05 4.18 -1.62
CA ILE A 134 -2.87 3.00 -1.87
C ILE A 134 -2.67 1.96 -0.77
N GLY A 135 -1.42 1.71 -0.35
CA GLY A 135 -1.09 0.77 0.70
C GLY A 135 -1.77 1.07 2.05
N GLN A 136 -2.26 2.29 2.28
CA GLN A 136 -3.03 2.63 3.46
C GLN A 136 -4.41 1.93 3.53
N TYR A 137 -4.89 1.29 2.46
CA TYR A 137 -6.14 0.51 2.47
C TYR A 137 -6.15 -0.52 3.61
N THR A 138 -4.99 -1.04 3.99
CA THR A 138 -4.84 -2.02 5.07
C THR A 138 -5.33 -1.51 6.43
N SER A 139 -5.32 -0.20 6.66
CA SER A 139 -5.87 0.43 7.86
C SER A 139 -7.40 0.42 7.91
N PHE A 140 -8.05 0.18 6.77
CA PHE A 140 -9.51 0.15 6.62
C PHE A 140 -10.08 -1.27 6.60
N LEU A 141 -9.26 -2.31 6.83
CA LEU A 141 -9.71 -3.72 6.88
C LEU A 141 -10.76 -3.98 7.97
N GLY A 142 -10.91 -3.10 8.96
CA GLY A 142 -12.03 -3.14 9.90
C GLY A 142 -13.40 -2.85 9.25
N ASN A 143 -13.43 -2.15 8.10
CA ASN A 143 -14.62 -1.78 7.34
C ASN A 143 -14.65 -2.54 6.00
N GLN A 144 -14.39 -3.83 6.01
CA GLN A 144 -14.35 -4.64 4.79
C GLN A 144 -15.75 -5.15 4.40
N PHE A 145 -15.95 -5.42 3.11
CA PHE A 145 -17.14 -6.10 2.58
C PHE A 145 -16.75 -7.07 1.47
N GLY A 146 -17.48 -8.20 1.40
CA GLY A 146 -17.20 -9.25 0.44
C GLY A 146 -16.38 -10.40 1.02
N GLN A 147 -15.81 -11.21 0.15
CA GLN A 147 -14.96 -12.36 0.47
C GLN A 147 -13.81 -12.40 -0.53
N ILE A 148 -12.64 -12.82 -0.10
CA ILE A 148 -11.48 -13.04 -0.98
C ILE A 148 -11.85 -14.07 -2.05
N GLY A 149 -11.62 -13.75 -3.32
CA GLY A 149 -12.02 -14.56 -4.47
C GLY A 149 -13.49 -14.43 -4.84
N GLY A 150 -14.28 -13.59 -4.16
CA GLY A 150 -15.72 -13.45 -4.40
C GLY A 150 -16.10 -12.60 -5.62
N LEU A 151 -15.21 -11.75 -6.13
CA LEU A 151 -15.45 -10.93 -7.33
C LEU A 151 -15.24 -11.68 -8.66
N ASN A 152 -14.95 -12.97 -8.61
CA ASN A 152 -14.80 -13.78 -9.83
C ASN A 152 -16.12 -13.95 -10.62
N THR A 153 -17.26 -13.57 -10.05
CA THR A 153 -18.57 -13.65 -10.69
C THR A 153 -19.19 -12.27 -10.86
N ALA A 154 -19.73 -11.99 -12.04
CA ALA A 154 -20.43 -10.75 -12.37
C ALA A 154 -21.56 -10.39 -11.39
N ALA A 155 -22.26 -11.40 -10.86
CA ALA A 155 -23.36 -11.22 -9.91
C ALA A 155 -22.92 -10.56 -8.59
N ASN A 156 -21.69 -10.79 -8.15
CA ASN A 156 -21.19 -10.29 -6.86
C ASN A 156 -20.72 -8.83 -6.93
N VAL A 157 -20.30 -8.34 -8.09
CA VAL A 157 -19.76 -6.97 -8.25
C VAL A 157 -20.74 -5.92 -7.74
N ARG A 158 -22.00 -6.01 -8.20
CA ARG A 158 -23.06 -5.07 -7.80
C ARG A 158 -23.35 -5.15 -6.30
N SER A 159 -23.47 -6.36 -5.74
CA SER A 159 -23.77 -6.55 -4.32
C SER A 159 -22.62 -6.06 -3.44
N TYR A 160 -21.36 -6.28 -3.85
CA TYR A 160 -20.18 -5.84 -3.11
C TYR A 160 -20.03 -4.32 -3.12
N MET A 161 -20.24 -3.66 -4.27
CA MET A 161 -20.27 -2.19 -4.33
C MET A 161 -21.34 -1.59 -3.42
N LEU A 162 -22.56 -2.16 -3.44
CA LEU A 162 -23.64 -1.70 -2.57
C LEU A 162 -23.34 -1.95 -1.09
N GLY A 163 -22.69 -3.07 -0.76
CA GLY A 163 -22.28 -3.39 0.61
C GLY A 163 -21.21 -2.43 1.14
N VAL A 164 -20.20 -2.11 0.34
CA VAL A 164 -19.20 -1.08 0.69
C VAL A 164 -19.86 0.27 0.88
N ARG A 165 -20.81 0.65 -0.01
CA ARG A 165 -21.58 1.88 0.13
C ARG A 165 -22.39 1.89 1.43
N GLN A 166 -23.02 0.76 1.78
CA GLN A 166 -23.75 0.61 3.03
C GLN A 166 -22.86 0.83 4.24
N ASN A 167 -21.66 0.21 4.27
CA ASN A 167 -20.69 0.39 5.36
C ASN A 167 -20.29 1.85 5.53
N MET A 168 -19.99 2.54 4.43
CA MET A 168 -19.67 3.97 4.47
C MET A 168 -20.84 4.83 4.92
N ASN A 169 -22.10 4.47 4.59
CA ASN A 169 -23.30 5.19 5.02
C ASN A 169 -23.54 4.99 6.51
N VAL A 170 -23.39 3.78 7.03
CA VAL A 170 -23.51 3.47 8.47
C VAL A 170 -22.47 4.27 9.26
N ASN A 171 -21.27 4.40 8.74
CA ASN A 171 -20.19 5.19 9.33
C ASN A 171 -20.36 6.71 9.10
N GLN A 172 -21.47 7.16 8.53
CA GLN A 172 -21.79 8.58 8.28
C GLN A 172 -20.75 9.32 7.41
N ALA A 173 -20.07 8.61 6.49
CA ALA A 173 -19.19 9.23 5.52
C ALA A 173 -20.00 10.14 4.57
N PRO A 174 -19.49 11.33 4.14
CA PRO A 174 -20.16 12.20 3.19
C PRO A 174 -20.50 11.47 1.90
N LEU A 175 -21.62 11.82 1.27
CA LEU A 175 -22.11 11.15 0.05
C LEU A 175 -21.38 11.62 -1.22
N THR A 176 -20.78 12.80 -1.17
CA THR A 176 -20.03 13.41 -2.29
C THR A 176 -18.54 13.11 -2.16
N GLY A 177 -17.81 13.02 -3.29
CA GLY A 177 -16.35 12.83 -3.27
C GLY A 177 -15.91 11.46 -2.78
N ARG A 178 -16.71 10.43 -3.01
CA ARG A 178 -16.33 9.03 -2.75
C ARG A 178 -15.67 8.44 -3.99
N ASN A 179 -14.46 7.94 -3.80
CA ASN A 179 -13.66 7.30 -4.83
C ASN A 179 -13.59 5.79 -4.57
N LEU A 180 -13.55 5.00 -5.62
CA LEU A 180 -13.31 3.56 -5.57
C LEU A 180 -12.18 3.21 -6.52
N LEU A 181 -11.09 2.71 -5.96
CA LEU A 181 -9.93 2.22 -6.70
C LEU A 181 -10.06 0.72 -6.91
N TRP A 182 -10.04 0.32 -8.16
CA TRP A 182 -10.12 -1.07 -8.59
C TRP A 182 -8.74 -1.66 -8.85
N THR A 183 -8.59 -2.95 -8.53
CA THR A 183 -7.48 -3.75 -9.05
C THR A 183 -7.76 -4.10 -10.52
N PRO A 184 -6.76 -4.34 -11.37
CA PRO A 184 -6.98 -4.66 -12.78
C PRO A 184 -7.88 -5.89 -13.00
N THR A 185 -7.73 -6.92 -12.17
CA THR A 185 -8.55 -8.14 -12.28
C THR A 185 -10.00 -7.90 -11.85
N SER A 186 -10.21 -7.14 -10.76
CA SER A 186 -11.56 -6.78 -10.31
C SER A 186 -12.25 -5.84 -11.29
N GLU A 187 -11.51 -4.94 -11.95
CA GLU A 187 -12.04 -4.10 -13.03
C GLU A 187 -12.54 -4.94 -14.20
N THR A 188 -11.75 -5.93 -14.64
CA THR A 188 -12.17 -6.86 -15.68
C THR A 188 -13.47 -7.58 -15.32
N ALA A 189 -13.60 -8.03 -14.08
CA ALA A 189 -14.84 -8.63 -13.57
C ALA A 189 -16.01 -7.63 -13.58
N ALA A 190 -15.75 -6.35 -13.25
CA ALA A 190 -16.75 -5.29 -13.28
C ALA A 190 -17.22 -4.99 -14.72
N LEU A 191 -16.31 -4.86 -15.66
CA LEU A 191 -16.61 -4.65 -17.08
C LEU A 191 -17.38 -5.82 -17.71
N ASN A 192 -17.26 -7.00 -17.17
CA ASN A 192 -18.04 -8.17 -17.61
C ASN A 192 -19.50 -8.16 -17.07
N THR A 193 -19.92 -7.07 -16.41
CA THR A 193 -21.28 -6.95 -15.88
C THR A 193 -22.12 -5.96 -16.69
N ASP A 194 -23.42 -6.25 -16.86
CA ASP A 194 -24.37 -5.33 -17.50
C ASP A 194 -24.45 -3.96 -16.78
N LEU A 195 -24.07 -3.89 -15.51
CA LEU A 195 -24.07 -2.66 -14.73
C LEU A 195 -23.19 -1.56 -15.35
N PHE A 196 -22.09 -1.94 -15.98
CA PHE A 196 -21.14 -1.01 -16.59
C PHE A 196 -21.28 -0.95 -18.12
N THR A 197 -21.61 -2.07 -18.77
CA THR A 197 -21.57 -2.20 -20.23
C THR A 197 -22.93 -2.02 -20.93
N ALA A 198 -24.06 -2.17 -20.22
CA ALA A 198 -25.38 -1.98 -20.81
C ALA A 198 -25.70 -0.49 -21.05
N ALA A 199 -25.28 0.04 -22.18
CA ALA A 199 -25.46 1.46 -22.56
C ALA A 199 -26.90 1.95 -22.48
N GLN A 200 -27.89 1.09 -22.79
CA GLN A 200 -29.32 1.42 -22.73
C GLN A 200 -29.84 1.61 -21.29
N GLN A 201 -29.16 1.05 -20.29
CA GLN A 201 -29.52 1.19 -18.88
C GLN A 201 -28.77 2.32 -18.17
N VAL A 202 -27.62 2.66 -18.68
CA VAL A 202 -26.67 3.57 -18.02
C VAL A 202 -26.78 5.00 -18.55
N GLY A 203 -27.19 5.18 -19.81
CA GLY A 203 -27.38 6.49 -20.42
C GLY A 203 -26.09 7.29 -20.66
N ASP A 204 -24.90 6.63 -20.64
CA ASP A 204 -23.59 7.28 -20.79
C ASP A 204 -23.04 7.26 -22.23
N GLY A 205 -23.89 6.96 -23.22
CA GLY A 205 -23.49 6.86 -24.62
C GLY A 205 -22.58 5.67 -24.95
N GLY A 206 -22.41 4.71 -24.04
CA GLY A 206 -21.60 3.52 -24.26
C GLY A 206 -20.08 3.75 -24.04
N THR A 207 -19.69 4.77 -23.29
CA THR A 207 -18.28 5.10 -23.03
C THR A 207 -17.53 3.97 -22.32
N ALA A 208 -18.19 3.25 -21.43
CA ALA A 208 -17.61 2.07 -20.77
C ALA A 208 -17.32 0.95 -21.77
N LEU A 209 -18.22 0.73 -22.75
CA LEU A 209 -18.05 -0.28 -23.79
C LEU A 209 -16.96 0.12 -24.81
N GLN A 210 -16.83 1.41 -25.13
CA GLN A 210 -15.89 1.89 -26.12
C GLN A 210 -14.45 2.04 -25.55
N ASN A 211 -14.33 2.58 -24.32
CA ASN A 211 -13.06 3.04 -23.75
C ASN A 211 -12.67 2.30 -22.47
N ALA A 212 -13.47 1.30 -22.03
CA ALA A 212 -13.30 0.59 -20.74
C ALA A 212 -13.28 1.52 -19.51
N VAL A 213 -13.89 2.72 -19.59
CA VAL A 213 -13.97 3.66 -18.48
C VAL A 213 -15.16 3.35 -17.62
N LEU A 214 -14.95 3.01 -16.37
CA LEU A 214 -15.99 2.65 -15.41
C LEU A 214 -16.91 3.84 -15.06
N GLY A 215 -16.38 5.06 -15.07
CA GLY A 215 -17.12 6.28 -14.79
C GLY A 215 -17.75 6.31 -13.39
N LYS A 216 -18.73 7.19 -13.20
CA LYS A 216 -19.43 7.34 -11.92
C LYS A 216 -20.63 6.40 -11.84
N LYS A 217 -20.58 5.42 -10.92
CA LYS A 217 -21.65 4.43 -10.70
C LYS A 217 -21.91 4.23 -9.21
N LEU A 218 -23.17 4.02 -8.85
CA LEU A 218 -23.62 3.74 -7.48
C LEU A 218 -23.11 4.75 -6.42
N GLY A 219 -22.78 5.98 -6.85
CA GLY A 219 -22.31 7.07 -5.97
C GLY A 219 -20.80 7.05 -5.70
N PHE A 220 -20.04 6.25 -6.45
CA PHE A 220 -18.58 6.26 -6.45
C PHE A 220 -18.04 6.78 -7.79
N ASP A 221 -16.98 7.54 -7.73
CA ASP A 221 -16.11 7.82 -8.86
C ASP A 221 -15.12 6.65 -8.96
N ASN A 222 -15.22 5.86 -10.05
CA ASN A 222 -14.46 4.62 -10.19
C ASN A 222 -13.17 4.86 -10.98
N TYR A 223 -12.06 4.43 -10.41
CA TYR A 223 -10.73 4.51 -11.02
C TYR A 223 -10.06 3.14 -10.96
N MET A 224 -9.27 2.81 -11.96
CA MET A 224 -8.41 1.64 -11.95
C MET A 224 -6.98 2.06 -11.67
N SER A 225 -6.25 1.33 -10.86
CA SER A 225 -4.83 1.53 -10.65
C SER A 225 -4.08 0.20 -10.75
N GLN A 226 -3.03 0.18 -11.55
CA GLN A 226 -2.13 -0.96 -11.66
C GLN A 226 -1.24 -1.14 -10.41
N LEU A 227 -1.22 -0.13 -9.55
CA LEU A 227 -0.44 -0.13 -8.31
C LEU A 227 -1.20 -0.75 -7.14
N VAL A 228 -2.50 -0.93 -7.27
CA VAL A 228 -3.29 -1.67 -6.28
C VAL A 228 -2.87 -3.13 -6.36
N SER A 229 -2.32 -3.64 -5.26
CA SER A 229 -1.86 -5.01 -5.16
C SER A 229 -2.99 -5.99 -5.47
N GLY A 230 -2.82 -6.82 -6.48
CA GLY A 230 -3.92 -7.63 -6.94
C GLY A 230 -3.61 -8.73 -7.91
N ILE A 231 -2.40 -9.28 -7.91
CA ILE A 231 -2.20 -10.59 -8.53
C ILE A 231 -2.51 -11.63 -7.45
N PRO A 232 -3.68 -12.29 -7.48
CA PRO A 232 -4.00 -13.32 -6.51
C PRO A 232 -3.16 -14.56 -6.82
N THR A 233 -2.06 -14.69 -6.14
CA THR A 233 -1.35 -15.94 -6.01
C THR A 233 -1.88 -16.65 -4.76
N SER A 234 -1.84 -17.97 -4.74
CA SER A 234 -2.22 -18.72 -3.55
C SER A 234 -1.37 -18.29 -2.36
N ALA A 235 -2.00 -18.00 -1.24
CA ALA A 235 -1.28 -17.64 -0.03
C ALA A 235 -0.38 -18.79 0.42
N THR A 236 0.84 -18.46 0.82
CA THR A 236 1.83 -19.40 1.36
C THR A 236 1.79 -19.42 2.90
N ASN A 237 2.48 -20.37 3.50
CA ASN A 237 2.65 -20.48 4.96
C ASN A 237 1.34 -20.67 5.75
N VAL A 238 0.43 -21.43 5.18
CA VAL A 238 -0.83 -21.79 5.85
C VAL A 238 -0.55 -22.82 6.95
N VAL A 239 -1.18 -22.65 8.10
CA VAL A 239 -1.15 -23.61 9.19
C VAL A 239 -1.79 -24.93 8.74
N SER A 240 -1.17 -26.04 9.07
CA SER A 240 -1.69 -27.37 8.74
C SER A 240 -3.05 -27.66 9.37
N GLY A 241 -3.89 -28.36 8.63
CA GLY A 241 -5.25 -28.73 9.03
C GLY A 241 -6.31 -27.85 8.38
N THR A 242 -7.52 -28.37 8.26
CA THR A 242 -8.68 -27.60 7.79
C THR A 242 -9.41 -27.05 9.00
N GLY A 243 -9.17 -25.78 9.32
CA GLY A 243 -9.87 -25.10 10.41
C GLY A 243 -11.33 -24.83 10.04
N ILE A 244 -12.22 -25.00 10.99
CA ILE A 244 -13.64 -24.65 10.86
C ILE A 244 -14.14 -23.92 12.10
N VAL A 245 -15.16 -23.09 11.93
CA VAL A 245 -15.89 -22.46 13.02
C VAL A 245 -16.73 -23.51 13.73
N GLY A 246 -16.53 -23.69 15.02
CA GLY A 246 -17.20 -24.71 15.82
C GLY A 246 -18.61 -24.34 16.26
N THR A 247 -18.86 -23.06 16.52
CA THR A 247 -20.18 -22.53 16.92
C THR A 247 -20.48 -21.27 16.12
N LEU A 248 -21.76 -21.00 15.83
CA LEU A 248 -22.17 -19.77 15.14
C LEU A 248 -21.59 -18.55 15.87
N ALA A 249 -20.81 -17.76 15.15
CA ALA A 249 -20.26 -16.51 15.64
C ALA A 249 -20.98 -15.33 14.96
N GLY A 250 -21.64 -14.48 15.75
CA GLY A 250 -22.37 -13.31 15.26
C GLY A 250 -21.43 -12.19 14.78
N ALA A 251 -21.96 -11.27 13.97
CA ALA A 251 -21.24 -10.06 13.64
C ALA A 251 -20.85 -9.29 14.92
N GLY A 252 -19.64 -8.72 14.95
CA GLY A 252 -19.06 -8.08 16.13
C GLY A 252 -18.42 -9.04 17.13
N ALA A 253 -18.53 -10.36 16.97
CA ALA A 253 -17.85 -11.31 17.84
C ALA A 253 -16.33 -11.17 17.71
N THR A 254 -15.64 -11.05 18.84
CA THR A 254 -14.18 -10.98 18.91
C THR A 254 -13.54 -12.32 19.25
N THR A 255 -14.27 -13.22 19.92
CA THR A 255 -13.82 -14.57 20.26
C THR A 255 -14.63 -15.58 19.46
N ILE A 256 -13.93 -16.44 18.73
CA ILE A 256 -14.51 -17.44 17.83
C ILE A 256 -14.01 -18.82 18.23
N THR A 257 -14.94 -19.73 18.45
CA THR A 257 -14.63 -21.16 18.69
C THR A 257 -14.23 -21.79 17.36
N ILE A 258 -13.10 -22.48 17.34
CA ILE A 258 -12.58 -23.16 16.15
C ILE A 258 -12.20 -24.60 16.45
N SER A 259 -12.08 -25.40 15.40
CA SER A 259 -11.58 -26.78 15.47
C SER A 259 -10.89 -27.16 14.17
N GLY A 260 -10.14 -28.26 14.14
CA GLY A 260 -9.54 -28.85 12.96
C GLY A 260 -8.14 -28.32 12.58
N LEU A 261 -7.61 -27.28 13.26
CA LEU A 261 -6.22 -26.88 13.10
C LEU A 261 -5.29 -27.73 13.96
N THR A 262 -4.11 -28.05 13.43
CA THR A 262 -3.13 -28.97 14.05
C THR A 262 -1.81 -28.31 14.41
N ALA A 263 -1.72 -26.98 14.36
CA ALA A 263 -0.56 -26.22 14.78
C ALA A 263 -0.96 -24.96 15.54
N ALA A 264 -0.08 -24.50 16.42
CA ALA A 264 -0.28 -23.28 17.19
C ALA A 264 -0.33 -22.05 16.28
N ILE A 265 -1.19 -21.09 16.62
CA ILE A 265 -1.35 -19.82 15.92
C ILE A 265 -0.72 -18.74 16.81
N PRO A 266 0.39 -18.11 16.38
CA PRO A 266 1.02 -17.04 17.15
C PRO A 266 0.13 -15.80 17.26
N ALA A 267 0.25 -15.07 18.37
CA ALA A 267 -0.36 -13.75 18.49
C ALA A 267 0.21 -12.80 17.43
N GLY A 268 -0.64 -11.96 16.87
CA GLY A 268 -0.27 -11.05 15.77
C GLY A 268 -0.30 -11.67 14.38
N SER A 269 -0.49 -13.00 14.26
CA SER A 269 -0.65 -13.66 12.96
C SER A 269 -2.01 -13.33 12.31
N TRP A 270 -2.15 -13.74 11.07
CA TRP A 270 -3.39 -13.59 10.31
C TRP A 270 -4.20 -14.88 10.31
N CYS A 271 -5.51 -14.72 10.32
CA CYS A 271 -6.47 -15.79 9.99
C CYS A 271 -7.52 -15.25 9.02
N THR A 272 -7.96 -16.08 8.08
CA THR A 272 -9.20 -15.83 7.36
C THR A 272 -10.32 -16.66 8.00
N ILE A 273 -11.47 -16.02 8.18
CA ILE A 273 -12.70 -16.65 8.62
C ILE A 273 -13.75 -16.36 7.57
N ASP A 274 -14.29 -17.40 6.96
CA ASP A 274 -15.22 -17.26 5.83
C ASP A 274 -14.64 -16.36 4.71
N ALA A 275 -13.37 -16.62 4.33
CA ALA A 275 -12.60 -15.88 3.34
C ALA A 275 -12.46 -14.36 3.60
N ARG A 276 -12.55 -13.92 4.86
CA ARG A 276 -12.31 -12.54 5.30
C ARG A 276 -11.10 -12.47 6.22
N PRO A 277 -10.16 -11.52 6.00
CA PRO A 277 -8.94 -11.40 6.80
C PRO A 277 -9.19 -10.77 8.17
N TYR A 278 -8.60 -11.39 9.20
CA TYR A 278 -8.60 -10.88 10.57
C TYR A 278 -7.24 -11.07 11.23
N ARG A 279 -6.90 -10.16 12.14
CA ARG A 279 -5.68 -10.26 12.97
C ARG A 279 -5.99 -10.98 14.27
N VAL A 280 -5.15 -11.94 14.62
CA VAL A 280 -5.25 -12.73 15.85
C VAL A 280 -4.60 -11.96 17.00
N VAL A 281 -5.33 -11.77 18.08
CA VAL A 281 -4.84 -11.19 19.34
C VAL A 281 -4.28 -12.27 20.23
N SER A 282 -5.02 -13.35 20.40
CA SER A 282 -4.64 -14.49 21.22
C SER A 282 -5.36 -15.77 20.78
N THR A 283 -4.82 -16.90 21.19
CA THR A 283 -5.39 -18.23 20.93
C THR A 283 -5.42 -19.06 22.21
N VAL A 284 -6.36 -19.97 22.29
CA VAL A 284 -6.47 -20.97 23.36
C VAL A 284 -6.34 -22.36 22.75
N GLY A 285 -5.63 -23.28 23.41
CA GLY A 285 -5.49 -24.67 22.99
C GLY A 285 -4.12 -25.07 22.45
N GLY A 286 -3.14 -24.15 22.40
CA GLY A 286 -1.77 -24.48 22.00
C GLY A 286 -1.67 -25.08 20.61
N ALA A 287 -1.12 -26.29 20.46
CA ALA A 287 -0.93 -26.98 19.18
C ALA A 287 -2.26 -27.39 18.52
N THR A 288 -3.33 -27.51 19.24
CA THR A 288 -4.69 -27.76 18.73
C THR A 288 -5.60 -26.62 19.16
N PRO A 289 -5.61 -25.49 18.45
CA PRO A 289 -6.39 -24.32 18.84
C PRO A 289 -7.89 -24.62 18.94
N THR A 290 -8.51 -24.21 20.02
CA THR A 290 -9.95 -24.38 20.29
C THR A 290 -10.71 -23.07 20.15
N SER A 291 -10.05 -21.95 20.37
CA SER A 291 -10.62 -20.62 20.10
C SER A 291 -9.55 -19.62 19.70
N ILE A 292 -9.96 -18.62 18.93
CA ILE A 292 -9.15 -17.46 18.55
C ILE A 292 -9.87 -16.19 18.98
N THR A 293 -9.08 -15.23 19.45
CA THR A 293 -9.55 -13.86 19.68
C THR A 293 -8.98 -12.96 18.60
N ILE A 294 -9.84 -12.22 17.90
CA ILE A 294 -9.46 -11.31 16.81
C ILE A 294 -9.55 -9.86 17.26
N THR A 295 -8.92 -8.96 16.50
CA THR A 295 -8.94 -7.53 16.79
C THR A 295 -10.36 -6.93 16.73
N SER A 296 -10.64 -5.93 17.58
CA SER A 296 -11.84 -5.10 17.46
C SER A 296 -11.87 -4.39 16.09
N PRO A 297 -13.04 -4.28 15.44
CA PRO A 297 -14.40 -4.44 15.95
C PRO A 297 -14.93 -5.88 15.92
N GLY A 298 -14.12 -6.90 15.67
CA GLY A 298 -14.55 -8.30 15.58
C GLY A 298 -15.02 -8.68 14.17
N LEU A 299 -15.85 -9.71 14.07
CA LEU A 299 -16.36 -10.19 12.78
C LEU A 299 -17.23 -9.12 12.10
N VAL A 300 -16.92 -8.79 10.86
CA VAL A 300 -17.71 -7.85 10.03
C VAL A 300 -19.07 -8.46 9.64
N ALA A 301 -19.09 -9.77 9.46
CA ALA A 301 -20.33 -10.53 9.19
C ALA A 301 -20.34 -11.80 10.06
N SER A 302 -21.53 -12.34 10.31
CA SER A 302 -21.65 -13.60 11.04
C SER A 302 -20.97 -14.75 10.30
N ALA A 303 -20.23 -15.58 11.03
CA ALA A 303 -19.62 -16.79 10.51
C ALA A 303 -20.46 -18.01 10.94
N ALA A 304 -20.94 -18.76 9.95
CA ALA A 304 -21.73 -19.96 10.18
C ALA A 304 -20.88 -21.08 10.78
N VAL A 305 -21.52 -22.05 11.41
CA VAL A 305 -20.87 -23.31 11.80
C VAL A 305 -20.30 -23.99 10.55
N ASN A 306 -19.11 -24.55 10.65
CA ASN A 306 -18.33 -25.12 9.57
C ASN A 306 -17.81 -24.12 8.53
N ALA A 307 -17.94 -22.80 8.75
CA ALA A 307 -17.22 -21.82 7.91
C ALA A 307 -15.70 -22.06 7.99
N VAL A 308 -15.03 -21.96 6.86
CA VAL A 308 -13.59 -22.27 6.77
C VAL A 308 -12.77 -21.23 7.53
N VAL A 309 -11.85 -21.71 8.35
CA VAL A 309 -10.84 -20.92 9.07
C VAL A 309 -9.45 -21.32 8.57
N GLN A 310 -8.73 -20.39 8.00
CA GLN A 310 -7.37 -20.60 7.53
C GLN A 310 -6.44 -19.62 8.25
N CYS A 311 -5.42 -20.12 8.94
CA CYS A 311 -4.46 -19.31 9.67
C CYS A 311 -3.06 -19.47 9.09
N TYR A 312 -2.14 -18.56 9.41
CA TYR A 312 -0.82 -18.48 8.83
C TYR A 312 0.29 -18.60 9.88
N THR A 313 1.39 -19.24 9.51
CA THR A 313 2.58 -19.38 10.34
C THR A 313 3.42 -18.11 10.30
N SER A 314 4.26 -17.91 11.32
CA SER A 314 5.15 -16.74 11.42
C SER A 314 6.60 -17.13 11.18
N GLY A 315 7.38 -16.18 10.64
CA GLY A 315 8.83 -16.24 10.52
C GLY A 315 9.51 -15.10 11.28
N THR A 316 10.76 -14.83 10.95
CA THR A 316 11.55 -13.74 11.54
C THR A 316 12.30 -12.97 10.45
N ILE A 317 12.61 -11.70 10.73
CA ILE A 317 13.51 -10.90 9.88
C ILE A 317 14.94 -11.39 10.07
N ALA A 318 15.62 -11.69 8.97
CA ALA A 318 17.04 -11.99 8.98
C ALA A 318 17.88 -10.71 9.00
N ALA A 319 19.16 -10.83 9.44
CA ALA A 319 20.13 -9.77 9.22
C ALA A 319 20.30 -9.52 7.71
N ASN A 320 20.25 -8.28 7.29
CA ASN A 320 20.42 -7.91 5.88
C ASN A 320 21.89 -8.19 5.49
N SER A 321 22.12 -9.22 4.69
CA SER A 321 23.44 -9.74 4.36
C SER A 321 24.36 -8.78 3.57
N GLY A 322 23.81 -7.65 3.11
CA GLY A 322 24.55 -6.68 2.30
C GLY A 322 25.10 -5.45 3.02
N SER A 323 24.63 -5.11 4.23
CA SER A 323 25.03 -3.89 4.94
C SER A 323 25.40 -4.08 6.40
N GLY A 324 25.32 -5.30 6.95
CA GLY A 324 25.63 -5.55 8.38
C GLY A 324 24.72 -4.82 9.37
N VAL A 325 23.61 -4.25 8.89
CA VAL A 325 22.69 -3.46 9.71
C VAL A 325 21.60 -4.37 10.25
N ASN A 326 21.58 -4.55 11.55
CA ASN A 326 20.54 -5.29 12.28
C ASN A 326 19.23 -4.49 12.46
N TYR A 327 19.09 -3.36 11.78
CA TYR A 327 18.00 -2.41 11.97
C TYR A 327 17.59 -1.80 10.64
N LEU A 328 16.31 -1.91 10.34
CA LEU A 328 15.67 -1.27 9.18
C LEU A 328 14.96 -0.02 9.68
N GLY A 329 15.48 1.14 9.30
CA GLY A 329 14.96 2.43 9.74
C GLY A 329 13.58 2.75 9.22
N LEU A 330 12.94 3.71 9.84
CA LEU A 330 11.73 4.34 9.34
C LEU A 330 11.96 4.85 7.92
N GLY A 331 11.00 4.64 7.03
CA GLY A 331 11.13 5.03 5.62
C GLY A 331 11.95 4.08 4.75
N TYR A 332 12.42 2.95 5.27
CA TYR A 332 13.13 1.96 4.48
C TYR A 332 12.21 1.36 3.40
N ALA A 333 12.64 1.41 2.15
CA ALA A 333 11.90 0.93 0.98
C ALA A 333 12.61 -0.23 0.24
N GLY A 334 13.73 -0.70 0.76
CA GLY A 334 14.49 -1.80 0.18
C GLY A 334 13.91 -3.18 0.49
N PRO A 335 14.49 -4.25 -0.09
CA PRO A 335 14.06 -5.61 0.17
C PRO A 335 14.33 -6.02 1.63
N ILE A 336 13.42 -6.78 2.21
CA ILE A 336 13.51 -7.29 3.58
C ILE A 336 13.76 -8.78 3.53
N THR A 337 14.91 -9.21 4.06
CA THR A 337 15.28 -10.63 4.13
C THR A 337 14.55 -11.34 5.26
N ILE A 338 13.95 -12.49 4.95
CA ILE A 338 13.11 -13.27 5.87
C ILE A 338 13.71 -14.65 6.10
N THR A 339 13.58 -15.16 7.32
CA THR A 339 13.94 -16.53 7.70
C THR A 339 12.82 -17.18 8.52
N GLY A 340 12.88 -18.50 8.66
CA GLY A 340 11.93 -19.25 9.51
C GLY A 340 10.56 -19.50 8.91
N LEU A 341 10.33 -19.13 7.64
CA LEU A 341 9.15 -19.52 6.87
C LEU A 341 9.47 -20.69 5.96
N THR A 342 8.51 -21.57 5.72
CA THR A 342 8.64 -22.69 4.78
C THR A 342 8.75 -22.18 3.34
N ASN A 343 7.98 -21.16 3.00
CA ASN A 343 7.99 -20.47 1.71
C ASN A 343 7.97 -18.96 1.93
N LEU A 344 8.49 -18.18 0.99
CA LEU A 344 8.33 -16.74 1.02
C LEU A 344 6.86 -16.34 0.76
N PRO A 345 6.39 -15.24 1.40
CA PRO A 345 5.11 -14.66 1.04
C PRO A 345 5.06 -14.29 -0.43
N THR A 346 3.94 -14.56 -1.09
CA THR A 346 3.77 -14.30 -2.53
C THR A 346 3.29 -12.87 -2.80
N PRO A 347 3.49 -12.32 -4.01
CA PRO A 347 2.92 -11.04 -4.39
C PRO A 347 1.40 -11.01 -4.17
N GLY A 348 0.87 -9.90 -3.65
CA GLY A 348 -0.53 -9.75 -3.26
C GLY A 348 -0.88 -10.28 -1.87
N GLN A 349 0.03 -10.95 -1.18
CA GLN A 349 -0.15 -11.43 0.18
C GLN A 349 0.10 -10.30 1.18
N LEU A 350 -0.77 -10.20 2.20
CA LEU A 350 -0.58 -9.27 3.31
C LEU A 350 0.59 -9.75 4.19
N VAL A 351 1.30 -8.80 4.80
CA VAL A 351 2.38 -9.10 5.74
C VAL A 351 2.44 -8.06 6.85
N THR A 352 2.80 -8.49 8.05
CA THR A 352 3.10 -7.61 9.19
C THR A 352 4.36 -8.09 9.88
N PHE A 353 5.06 -7.17 10.57
CA PHE A 353 6.41 -7.42 11.08
C PHE A 353 6.55 -7.44 12.59
N THR A 354 5.47 -7.43 13.34
CA THR A 354 5.51 -7.53 14.80
C THR A 354 4.45 -8.46 15.32
N ALA A 355 4.65 -8.99 16.52
CA ALA A 355 3.64 -9.80 17.22
C ALA A 355 2.45 -8.96 17.73
N SER A 356 2.47 -7.62 17.55
CA SER A 356 1.36 -6.75 17.96
C SER A 356 0.26 -6.78 16.91
N SER A 357 -0.97 -6.95 17.36
CA SER A 357 -2.17 -6.90 16.51
C SER A 357 -2.47 -5.52 15.92
N THR A 358 -1.81 -4.47 16.43
CA THR A 358 -1.97 -3.07 15.97
C THR A 358 -0.85 -2.60 15.04
N SER A 359 0.12 -3.46 14.71
CA SER A 359 1.22 -3.10 13.82
C SER A 359 0.73 -2.80 12.39
N PRO A 360 1.43 -1.92 11.66
CA PRO A 360 1.12 -1.62 10.27
C PRO A 360 1.11 -2.90 9.42
N THR A 361 0.16 -2.97 8.49
CA THR A 361 0.04 -4.06 7.52
C THR A 361 0.54 -3.57 6.18
N TYR A 362 1.33 -4.38 5.51
CA TYR A 362 1.90 -4.14 4.19
C TYR A 362 1.43 -5.21 3.22
N THR A 363 1.60 -4.96 1.93
CA THR A 363 1.36 -5.95 0.88
C THR A 363 2.67 -6.28 0.18
N VAL A 364 2.91 -7.55 -0.07
CA VAL A 364 4.08 -8.00 -0.82
C VAL A 364 3.87 -7.69 -2.29
N VAL A 365 4.82 -6.99 -2.89
CA VAL A 365 4.81 -6.63 -4.33
C VAL A 365 5.82 -7.45 -5.10
N GLN A 366 6.99 -7.68 -4.51
CA GLN A 366 8.09 -8.38 -5.15
C GLN A 366 8.66 -9.44 -4.22
N VAL A 367 9.12 -10.55 -4.80
CA VAL A 367 9.78 -11.64 -4.08
C VAL A 367 11.09 -11.99 -4.78
N ASP A 368 12.17 -12.01 -4.00
CA ASP A 368 13.49 -12.49 -4.42
C ASP A 368 13.77 -13.82 -3.70
N SER A 369 13.59 -14.91 -4.43
CA SER A 369 13.82 -16.26 -3.89
C SER A 369 15.28 -16.62 -3.70
N VAL A 370 16.21 -15.90 -4.34
CA VAL A 370 17.67 -16.15 -4.23
C VAL A 370 18.18 -15.61 -2.90
N ASN A 371 17.75 -14.40 -2.54
CA ASN A 371 18.18 -13.73 -1.32
C ASN A 371 17.18 -13.90 -0.15
N ASN A 372 16.12 -14.69 -0.34
CA ASN A 372 15.01 -14.84 0.61
C ASN A 372 14.44 -13.49 1.06
N ALA A 373 14.21 -12.58 0.12
CA ALA A 373 13.78 -11.22 0.41
C ALA A 373 12.44 -10.90 -0.26
N ILE A 374 11.69 -9.99 0.39
CA ILE A 374 10.43 -9.46 -0.13
C ILE A 374 10.51 -7.94 -0.28
N GLY A 375 9.87 -7.42 -1.32
CA GLY A 375 9.60 -6.00 -1.51
C GLY A 375 8.17 -5.66 -1.11
N LEU A 376 8.00 -4.53 -0.43
CA LEU A 376 6.71 -4.06 0.07
C LEU A 376 6.07 -3.03 -0.86
N ASP A 377 4.78 -2.83 -0.70
CA ASP A 377 3.96 -1.84 -1.42
C ASP A 377 4.32 -0.39 -1.07
N ARG A 378 4.86 -0.16 0.13
CA ARG A 378 5.26 1.16 0.60
C ARG A 378 6.46 1.08 1.55
N PRO A 379 7.17 2.20 1.77
CA PRO A 379 8.22 2.29 2.78
C PRO A 379 7.71 1.98 4.19
N LEU A 380 8.62 1.54 5.06
CA LEU A 380 8.29 1.17 6.43
C LEU A 380 7.79 2.37 7.25
N ASP A 381 6.58 2.23 7.82
CA ASP A 381 5.98 3.18 8.76
C ASP A 381 6.53 3.01 10.20
N VAL A 382 7.24 1.92 10.45
CA VAL A 382 7.81 1.57 11.75
C VAL A 382 9.19 0.98 11.53
N ALA A 383 10.12 1.34 12.39
CA ALA A 383 11.46 0.76 12.39
C ALA A 383 11.44 -0.70 12.84
N LEU A 384 12.19 -1.56 12.18
CA LEU A 384 12.26 -3.00 12.40
C LEU A 384 13.66 -3.46 12.78
N SER A 385 13.74 -4.48 13.61
CA SER A 385 14.97 -5.17 13.98
C SER A 385 14.94 -6.64 13.55
N THR A 386 16.06 -7.31 13.56
CA THR A 386 16.19 -8.74 13.23
C THR A 386 15.43 -9.68 14.15
N SER A 387 14.99 -9.21 15.30
CA SER A 387 14.16 -10.00 16.24
C SER A 387 12.67 -9.88 15.97
N ASN A 388 12.26 -8.99 15.05
CA ASN A 388 10.83 -8.84 14.73
C ASN A 388 10.29 -10.07 13.98
N THR A 389 9.07 -10.47 14.36
CA THR A 389 8.35 -11.54 13.68
C THR A 389 7.79 -11.08 12.36
N VAL A 390 7.80 -11.96 11.37
CA VAL A 390 7.15 -11.76 10.07
C VAL A 390 5.90 -12.62 10.06
N ASN A 391 4.74 -11.99 9.95
CA ASN A 391 3.46 -12.67 9.93
C ASN A 391 2.82 -12.53 8.54
N PRO A 392 2.96 -13.53 7.66
CA PRO A 392 2.22 -13.57 6.40
C PRO A 392 0.72 -13.63 6.67
N GLY A 393 -0.04 -13.02 5.78
CA GLY A 393 -1.50 -13.03 5.83
C GLY A 393 -2.10 -13.63 4.56
N PRO A 394 -3.41 -13.45 4.33
CA PRO A 394 -4.06 -13.90 3.13
C PRO A 394 -3.59 -13.13 1.89
N ALA A 395 -3.59 -13.80 0.75
CA ALA A 395 -3.49 -13.18 -0.56
C ALA A 395 -4.90 -12.93 -1.10
N GLY A 396 -5.11 -11.81 -1.77
CA GLY A 396 -6.41 -11.46 -2.35
C GLY A 396 -6.36 -10.15 -3.11
N GLN A 397 -7.46 -9.80 -3.71
CA GLN A 397 -7.65 -8.50 -4.34
C GLN A 397 -8.35 -7.58 -3.36
N PHE A 398 -7.74 -6.43 -3.11
CA PHE A 398 -8.23 -5.45 -2.17
C PHE A 398 -8.57 -4.16 -2.91
N ASN A 399 -9.84 -3.98 -3.27
CA ASN A 399 -10.31 -2.75 -3.89
C ASN A 399 -10.62 -1.73 -2.79
N PHE A 400 -10.21 -0.49 -2.97
CA PHE A 400 -10.25 0.51 -1.91
C PHE A 400 -11.25 1.63 -2.21
N ALA A 401 -12.29 1.74 -1.38
CA ALA A 401 -13.27 2.81 -1.41
C ALA A 401 -12.98 3.82 -0.29
N PHE A 402 -12.88 5.10 -0.61
CA PHE A 402 -12.59 6.13 0.37
C PHE A 402 -13.16 7.50 -0.04
N HIS A 403 -13.38 8.34 0.96
CA HIS A 403 -13.65 9.75 0.78
C HIS A 403 -12.33 10.53 0.79
N ARG A 404 -12.25 11.64 0.05
CA ARG A 404 -11.04 12.46 -0.04
C ARG A 404 -10.38 12.76 1.31
N ASN A 405 -11.17 13.01 2.36
CA ASN A 405 -10.67 13.33 3.70
C ASN A 405 -10.28 12.10 4.54
N ALA A 406 -10.29 10.90 3.98
CA ALA A 406 -9.88 9.69 4.70
C ALA A 406 -8.37 9.64 4.93
N ILE A 407 -7.59 10.11 3.97
CA ILE A 407 -6.13 10.07 3.96
C ILE A 407 -5.59 11.46 3.68
N ALA A 408 -4.53 11.83 4.39
CA ALA A 408 -3.76 13.04 4.18
C ALA A 408 -2.41 12.71 3.52
N LEU A 409 -2.06 13.47 2.49
CA LEU A 409 -0.73 13.50 1.89
C LEU A 409 -0.14 14.90 2.12
N VAL A 410 1.01 14.95 2.75
CA VAL A 410 1.77 16.19 2.96
C VAL A 410 3.11 16.05 2.26
N CYS A 411 3.42 16.97 1.37
CA CYS A 411 4.71 17.04 0.69
C CYS A 411 5.42 18.35 1.04
N ARG A 412 6.73 18.29 1.22
CA ARG A 412 7.58 19.45 1.47
C ARG A 412 8.85 19.34 0.63
N PRO A 413 9.25 20.42 -0.07
CA PRO A 413 10.55 20.44 -0.72
C PRO A 413 11.66 20.42 0.34
N LEU A 414 12.72 19.67 0.08
CA LEU A 414 13.92 19.68 0.91
C LEU A 414 14.66 21.03 0.80
N ALA A 415 15.41 21.36 1.85
CA ALA A 415 16.19 22.60 1.88
C ALA A 415 17.19 22.65 0.71
N MET A 416 17.35 23.83 0.14
CA MET A 416 18.36 24.06 -0.90
C MET A 416 19.76 24.03 -0.29
N PRO A 417 20.76 23.39 -0.96
CA PRO A 417 22.15 23.50 -0.54
C PRO A 417 22.59 24.96 -0.63
N PRO A 418 23.49 25.40 0.26
CA PRO A 418 24.08 26.74 0.17
C PRO A 418 24.80 26.96 -1.15
N ASP A 419 24.72 28.18 -1.66
CA ASP A 419 25.47 28.57 -2.87
C ASP A 419 26.97 28.41 -2.68
N GLY A 420 27.69 28.02 -3.75
CA GLY A 420 29.14 27.90 -3.74
C GLY A 420 29.70 26.51 -3.49
N LEU A 421 28.87 25.46 -3.23
CA LEU A 421 29.32 24.07 -3.03
C LEU A 421 29.44 23.26 -4.34
N GLY A 422 29.40 23.90 -5.50
CA GLY A 422 29.48 23.20 -6.78
C GLY A 422 28.24 22.39 -7.15
N ALA A 423 27.19 22.48 -6.37
CA ALA A 423 25.91 21.84 -6.63
C ALA A 423 24.85 22.88 -7.05
N ARG A 424 24.08 22.58 -8.08
CA ARG A 424 22.91 23.36 -8.48
C ARG A 424 21.67 22.60 -8.06
N ALA A 425 20.78 23.27 -7.35
CA ALA A 425 19.52 22.69 -6.93
C ALA A 425 18.34 23.46 -7.53
N ALA A 426 17.29 22.73 -7.87
CA ALA A 426 16.03 23.31 -8.32
C ALA A 426 14.86 22.50 -7.72
N VAL A 427 13.75 23.17 -7.43
CA VAL A 427 12.49 22.51 -7.04
C VAL A 427 11.66 22.31 -8.29
N VAL A 428 11.21 21.11 -8.50
CA VAL A 428 10.32 20.73 -9.61
C VAL A 428 9.00 20.27 -9.01
N ASN A 429 7.90 20.83 -9.50
CA ASN A 429 6.54 20.40 -9.16
C ASN A 429 6.02 19.50 -10.27
N TYR A 430 5.60 18.29 -9.89
CA TYR A 430 5.00 17.33 -10.81
C TYR A 430 3.75 16.74 -10.20
N ASN A 431 2.63 16.92 -10.86
CA ASN A 431 1.32 16.38 -10.45
C ASN A 431 0.94 16.65 -8.97
N GLY A 432 1.20 17.88 -8.50
CA GLY A 432 0.93 18.31 -7.12
C GLY A 432 1.99 17.90 -6.09
N LEU A 433 3.04 17.19 -6.51
CA LEU A 433 4.17 16.80 -5.68
C LEU A 433 5.34 17.78 -5.87
N SER A 434 5.98 18.16 -4.78
CA SER A 434 7.19 18.98 -4.80
C SER A 434 8.42 18.10 -4.72
N MET A 435 9.29 18.17 -5.71
CA MET A 435 10.58 17.48 -5.74
C MET A 435 11.72 18.48 -5.84
N ARG A 436 12.84 18.14 -5.19
CA ARG A 436 14.11 18.85 -5.38
C ARG A 436 14.95 18.06 -6.37
N ALA A 437 15.44 18.74 -7.39
CA ALA A 437 16.47 18.23 -8.29
C ALA A 437 17.83 18.83 -7.89
N LEU A 438 18.79 17.99 -7.61
CA LEU A 438 20.17 18.36 -7.28
C LEU A 438 21.09 17.87 -8.38
N VAL A 439 21.86 18.79 -8.96
CA VAL A 439 22.87 18.49 -9.98
C VAL A 439 24.24 18.85 -9.44
N ALA A 440 25.13 17.87 -9.35
CA ALA A 440 26.48 18.05 -8.85
C ALA A 440 27.49 17.28 -9.71
N TYR A 441 28.67 17.82 -9.87
CA TYR A 441 29.77 17.12 -10.56
C TYR A 441 30.50 16.19 -9.56
N ASP A 442 30.60 14.92 -9.93
CA ASP A 442 31.33 13.91 -9.16
C ASP A 442 32.73 13.71 -9.77
N SER A 443 33.75 14.22 -9.10
CA SER A 443 35.14 14.14 -9.56
C SER A 443 35.72 12.73 -9.51
N VAL A 444 35.18 11.83 -8.67
CA VAL A 444 35.66 10.46 -8.54
C VAL A 444 35.19 9.60 -9.72
N LEU A 445 33.93 9.78 -10.12
CA LEU A 445 33.33 9.04 -11.22
C LEU A 445 33.38 9.80 -12.55
N GLN A 446 33.97 11.01 -12.56
CA GLN A 446 34.08 11.90 -13.72
C GLN A 446 32.75 12.00 -14.50
N GLY A 447 31.76 12.59 -13.83
CA GLY A 447 30.43 12.74 -14.42
C GLY A 447 29.52 13.65 -13.64
N VAL A 448 28.42 14.03 -14.27
CA VAL A 448 27.36 14.81 -13.64
C VAL A 448 26.38 13.87 -12.97
N ARG A 449 26.26 13.99 -11.65
CA ARG A 449 25.24 13.26 -10.86
C ARG A 449 23.99 14.11 -10.76
N VAL A 450 22.87 13.53 -11.14
CA VAL A 450 21.54 14.12 -10.97
C VAL A 450 20.81 13.31 -9.91
N THR A 451 20.35 13.99 -8.86
CA THR A 451 19.58 13.37 -7.78
C THR A 451 18.24 14.09 -7.67
N LEU A 452 17.17 13.31 -7.72
CA LEU A 452 15.81 13.78 -7.45
C LEU A 452 15.40 13.24 -6.08
N ASP A 453 14.98 14.11 -5.20
CA ASP A 453 14.53 13.76 -3.87
C ASP A 453 13.31 14.57 -3.45
N MET A 454 12.53 14.01 -2.53
CA MET A 454 11.36 14.67 -1.96
C MET A 454 11.18 14.23 -0.51
N LEU A 455 10.44 15.05 0.25
CA LEU A 455 10.05 14.74 1.61
C LEU A 455 8.53 14.71 1.67
N TYR A 456 7.95 13.57 2.07
CA TYR A 456 6.52 13.48 2.24
C TYR A 456 6.12 12.63 3.46
N GLY A 457 4.86 12.76 3.84
CA GLY A 457 4.21 11.94 4.84
C GLY A 457 2.79 11.59 4.42
N VAL A 458 2.38 10.36 4.69
CA VAL A 458 1.01 9.88 4.46
C VAL A 458 0.42 9.42 5.78
N LYS A 459 -0.81 9.83 6.08
CA LYS A 459 -1.51 9.42 7.29
C LYS A 459 -2.99 9.22 7.06
N VAL A 460 -3.54 8.16 7.62
CA VAL A 460 -4.98 7.96 7.70
C VAL A 460 -5.55 8.92 8.75
N LEU A 461 -6.50 9.77 8.35
CA LEU A 461 -7.16 10.74 9.22
C LEU A 461 -8.35 10.12 9.94
N ASP A 462 -9.21 9.41 9.20
CA ASP A 462 -10.40 8.76 9.76
C ASP A 462 -10.71 7.45 9.03
N THR A 463 -10.65 6.34 9.76
CA THR A 463 -10.97 5.01 9.23
C THR A 463 -12.45 4.82 8.88
N ASN A 464 -13.35 5.64 9.44
CA ASN A 464 -14.77 5.59 9.12
C ASN A 464 -15.10 6.13 7.71
N LEU A 465 -14.17 6.89 7.12
CA LEU A 465 -14.34 7.49 5.80
C LEU A 465 -13.89 6.60 4.65
N GLY A 466 -13.55 5.34 4.92
CA GLY A 466 -13.17 4.38 3.90
C GLY A 466 -13.62 2.97 4.23
N ALA A 467 -13.62 2.12 3.20
CA ALA A 467 -13.93 0.70 3.30
C ALA A 467 -13.17 -0.09 2.24
N VAL A 468 -12.91 -1.36 2.51
CA VAL A 468 -12.23 -2.27 1.58
C VAL A 468 -13.23 -3.24 1.00
N MET A 469 -13.24 -3.34 -0.34
CA MET A 469 -14.00 -4.35 -1.06
C MET A 469 -13.08 -5.51 -1.40
N LEU A 470 -13.37 -6.67 -0.83
CA LEU A 470 -12.61 -7.91 -1.06
C LEU A 470 -12.98 -8.51 -2.41
N GLY A 471 -11.98 -8.99 -3.17
CA GLY A 471 -12.17 -9.58 -4.48
C GLY A 471 -11.38 -10.85 -4.73
#